data_24f30212d3bcbdf96182b0242d365198
#
_entry.id   24f30212d3bcbdf96182b0242d365198
#
_cell.length_a   1.000
_cell.length_b   1.000
_cell.length_c   1.000
_cell.angle_alpha   90.00
_cell.angle_beta   90.00
_cell.angle_gamma   90.00
#
_symmetry.space_group_name_H-M   'P 1'
#
loop_
_entity.id
_entity.type
_entity.pdbx_description
1 polymer ?
#
loop_
_entity_poly.entity_id
_entity_poly.type
_entity_poly.pdbx_seq_one_letter_code
_entity_poly.pdbx_strand_id
1 'polypeptide(L)' 'VKHRYLDFRGVIFDVDPEFNNTEEWYQSIPSSIRPIKEQPFYHLFAENGEIFYIAYVSEQNLLKDDSEELPRHPEI' A
#
# COMPACT_ATOMS: atom_id res chain seq x y z
N VAL A 1 -6.94 5.45 1.30
CA VAL A 1 -7.05 4.27 0.43
C VAL A 1 -6.96 2.99 1.25
N LYS A 2 -7.38 1.91 0.69
CA LYS A 2 -7.26 0.58 1.29
C LYS A 2 -6.68 -0.39 0.29
N HIS A 3 -6.05 -1.48 0.79
CA HIS A 3 -5.52 -2.52 -0.06
C HIS A 3 -6.66 -3.40 -0.60
N ARG A 4 -6.52 -3.83 -1.86
CA ARG A 4 -7.55 -4.64 -2.53
C ARG A 4 -7.73 -6.02 -1.89
N TYR A 5 -6.65 -6.63 -1.43
CA TYR A 5 -6.63 -8.02 -0.95
C TYR A 5 -6.25 -8.16 0.52
N LEU A 6 -5.46 -7.26 1.05
CA LEU A 6 -4.98 -7.31 2.42
C LEU A 6 -5.80 -6.40 3.33
N ASP A 7 -5.94 -6.77 4.59
CA ASP A 7 -6.77 -6.04 5.53
C ASP A 7 -6.00 -4.87 6.15
N PHE A 8 -5.79 -3.82 5.35
CA PHE A 8 -5.26 -2.56 5.87
C PHE A 8 -5.71 -1.39 4.99
N ARG A 9 -5.62 -0.21 5.56
CA ARG A 9 -5.87 1.05 4.86
C ARG A 9 -4.80 2.07 5.23
N GLY A 10 -4.71 3.14 4.48
CA GLY A 10 -3.68 4.13 4.72
C GLY A 10 -3.89 5.43 3.98
N VAL A 11 -2.97 6.35 4.25
CA VAL A 11 -2.89 7.65 3.59
C VAL A 11 -1.62 7.69 2.75
N ILE A 12 -1.76 8.04 1.47
CA ILE A 12 -0.62 8.17 0.56
C ILE A 12 0.18 9.41 0.95
N PHE A 13 1.50 9.25 1.10
CA PHE A 13 2.39 10.38 1.35
C PHE A 13 3.49 10.53 0.29
N ASP A 14 3.69 9.54 -0.56
CA ASP A 14 4.67 9.62 -1.65
C ASP A 14 4.30 8.63 -2.75
N VAL A 15 4.84 8.83 -3.95
CA VAL A 15 4.58 7.97 -5.10
C VAL A 15 5.86 7.78 -5.91
N ASP A 16 6.10 6.53 -6.31
CA ASP A 16 7.12 6.19 -7.31
C ASP A 16 6.41 5.90 -8.63
N PRO A 17 6.80 6.54 -9.75
CA PRO A 17 6.13 6.33 -11.04
C PRO A 17 6.16 4.87 -11.52
N GLU A 18 7.21 4.14 -11.13
CA GLU A 18 7.38 2.72 -11.40
C GLU A 18 7.95 2.05 -10.15
N PHE A 19 7.95 0.71 -10.14
CA PHE A 19 8.50 -0.06 -9.04
C PHE A 19 9.95 0.37 -8.74
N ASN A 20 10.21 0.71 -7.49
CA ASN A 20 11.52 1.17 -7.02
C ASN A 20 11.84 0.54 -5.65
N ASN A 21 11.99 -0.78 -5.64
CA ASN A 21 12.36 -1.53 -4.45
C ASN A 21 13.19 -2.74 -4.90
N THR A 22 13.56 -3.62 -3.99
CA THR A 22 14.42 -4.76 -4.34
C THR A 22 13.62 -5.88 -5.00
N GLU A 23 14.29 -6.67 -5.82
CA GLU A 23 13.69 -7.87 -6.42
C GLU A 23 13.27 -8.87 -5.34
N GLU A 24 14.03 -8.99 -4.26
CA GLU A 24 13.71 -9.84 -3.13
C GLU A 24 12.36 -9.43 -2.50
N TRP A 25 12.16 -8.14 -2.31
CA TRP A 25 10.90 -7.61 -1.80
C TRP A 25 9.75 -7.95 -2.76
N TYR A 26 9.97 -7.76 -4.07
CA TYR A 26 8.97 -8.03 -5.10
C TYR A 26 8.57 -9.51 -5.11
N GLN A 27 9.54 -10.40 -5.05
CA GLN A 27 9.30 -11.85 -5.05
C GLN A 27 8.65 -12.33 -3.75
N SER A 28 8.73 -11.55 -2.67
CA SER A 28 8.05 -11.87 -1.42
C SER A 28 6.54 -11.69 -1.49
N ILE A 29 6.04 -10.95 -2.49
CA ILE A 29 4.60 -10.77 -2.68
C ILE A 29 4.01 -12.09 -3.19
N PRO A 30 2.90 -12.58 -2.58
CA PRO A 30 2.24 -13.80 -3.09
C PRO A 30 1.91 -13.66 -4.58
N SER A 31 2.21 -14.69 -5.37
CA SER A 31 2.05 -14.64 -6.83
C SER A 31 0.63 -14.31 -7.27
N SER A 32 -0.37 -14.69 -6.47
CA SER A 32 -1.78 -14.42 -6.77
C SER A 32 -2.14 -12.93 -6.74
N ILE A 33 -1.34 -12.11 -6.04
CA ILE A 33 -1.60 -10.67 -5.90
C ILE A 33 -0.39 -9.82 -6.34
N ARG A 34 0.65 -10.45 -6.87
CA ARG A 34 1.87 -9.74 -7.30
C ARG A 34 1.57 -8.85 -8.50
N PRO A 35 1.82 -7.54 -8.39
CA PRO A 35 1.50 -6.58 -9.46
C PRO A 35 2.60 -6.55 -10.51
N ILE A 36 2.29 -5.97 -11.69
CA ILE A 36 3.33 -5.61 -12.65
C ILE A 36 4.14 -4.43 -12.12
N LYS A 37 5.41 -4.33 -12.54
CA LYS A 37 6.33 -3.28 -12.09
C LYS A 37 6.12 -1.93 -12.79
N GLU A 38 5.57 -1.93 -13.99
CA GLU A 38 5.41 -0.75 -14.85
C GLU A 38 4.11 -0.01 -14.52
N GLN A 39 3.98 0.40 -13.26
CA GLN A 39 2.85 1.19 -12.79
C GLN A 39 3.27 1.98 -11.55
N PRO A 40 2.51 3.02 -11.16
CA PRO A 40 2.82 3.74 -9.92
C PRO A 40 2.74 2.85 -8.69
N PHE A 41 3.69 3.04 -7.78
CA PHE A 41 3.69 2.43 -6.45
C PHE A 41 3.64 3.54 -5.42
N TYR A 42 2.83 3.35 -4.40
CA TYR A 42 2.54 4.37 -3.40
C TYR A 42 3.11 4.01 -2.04
N HIS A 43 3.66 5.01 -1.37
CA HIS A 43 4.10 4.90 0.03
C HIS A 43 2.96 5.37 0.92
N LEU A 44 2.55 4.55 1.87
CA LEU A 44 1.40 4.81 2.73
C LEU A 44 1.78 4.84 4.20
N PHE A 45 1.17 5.76 4.93
CA PHE A 45 1.00 5.59 6.36
C PHE A 45 -0.19 4.66 6.56
N ALA A 46 0.06 3.42 6.96
CA ALA A 46 -0.92 2.35 6.96
C ALA A 46 -1.29 1.88 8.37
N GLU A 47 -2.50 1.34 8.49
CA GLU A 47 -2.97 0.72 9.72
C GLU A 47 -3.87 -0.46 9.38
N ASN A 48 -3.89 -1.48 10.23
CA ASN A 48 -4.75 -2.65 10.06
C ASN A 48 -5.71 -2.87 11.26
N GLY A 49 -5.86 -1.85 12.10
CA GLY A 49 -6.68 -1.92 13.32
C GLY A 49 -5.91 -2.29 14.57
N GLU A 50 -4.73 -2.87 14.43
CA GLU A 50 -3.88 -3.29 15.56
C GLU A 50 -2.53 -2.59 15.59
N ILE A 51 -1.91 -2.38 14.44
CA ILE A 51 -0.58 -1.76 14.33
C ILE A 51 -0.58 -0.67 13.26
N PHE A 52 0.41 0.22 13.39
CA PHE A 52 0.70 1.27 12.41
C PHE A 52 2.04 0.98 11.76
N TYR A 53 2.14 1.17 10.45
CA TYR A 53 3.37 0.87 9.70
C TYR A 53 3.43 1.65 8.39
N ILE A 54 4.57 1.56 7.71
CA ILE A 54 4.73 2.11 6.37
C ILE A 54 4.53 0.98 5.37
N ALA A 55 3.65 1.18 4.40
CA ALA A 55 3.39 0.20 3.34
C ALA A 55 3.80 0.73 1.97
N TYR A 56 4.18 -0.17 1.08
CA TYR A 56 4.53 0.14 -0.30
C TYR A 56 3.64 -0.70 -1.22
N VAL A 57 2.73 -0.04 -1.95
CA VAL A 57 1.65 -0.74 -2.66
C VAL A 57 1.50 -0.21 -4.08
N SER A 58 1.34 -1.14 -5.03
CA SER A 58 1.04 -0.80 -6.43
C SER A 58 -0.34 -0.19 -6.59
N GLU A 59 -0.48 0.66 -7.60
CA GLU A 59 -1.77 1.28 -7.92
C GLU A 59 -2.87 0.25 -8.13
N GLN A 60 -2.58 -0.87 -8.83
CA GLN A 60 -3.58 -1.89 -9.11
C GLN A 60 -4.14 -2.57 -7.85
N ASN A 61 -3.39 -2.55 -6.75
CA ASN A 61 -3.78 -3.17 -5.48
C ASN A 61 -4.38 -2.18 -4.49
N LEU A 62 -4.61 -0.93 -4.91
CA LEU A 62 -5.24 0.08 -4.09
C LEU A 62 -6.69 0.33 -4.52
N LEU A 63 -7.54 0.52 -3.53
CA LEU A 63 -8.92 0.92 -3.72
C LEU A 63 -9.18 2.21 -2.96
N LYS A 64 -10.11 3.03 -3.48
CA LYS A 64 -10.59 4.18 -2.75
C LYS A 64 -11.29 3.70 -1.48
N ASP A 65 -10.90 4.27 -0.35
CA ASP A 65 -11.55 3.98 0.92
C ASP A 65 -12.73 4.96 1.10
N ASP A 66 -13.94 4.43 1.06
CA ASP A 66 -15.16 5.22 1.20
C ASP A 66 -15.53 5.51 2.66
N SER A 67 -14.74 5.01 3.63
CA SER A 67 -14.98 5.32 5.03
C SER A 67 -14.66 6.79 5.29
N GLU A 68 -15.46 7.44 6.15
CA GLU A 68 -15.25 8.82 6.54
C GLU A 68 -14.15 8.98 7.59
N GLU A 69 -13.68 7.87 8.15
CA GLU A 69 -12.62 7.87 9.15
C GLU A 69 -11.25 7.86 8.50
N LEU A 70 -10.39 8.77 8.94
CA LEU A 70 -8.97 8.73 8.59
C LEU A 70 -8.27 7.65 9.41
N PRO A 71 -7.26 6.97 8.84
CA PRO A 71 -6.42 6.05 9.60
C PRO A 71 -5.74 6.77 10.77
N ARG A 72 -5.66 6.10 11.92
CA ARG A 72 -5.03 6.65 13.12
C ARG A 72 -3.54 6.35 13.15
N HIS A 73 -2.81 6.88 12.20
CA HIS A 73 -1.36 6.68 12.14
C HIS A 73 -0.65 7.78 12.95
N PRO A 74 0.33 7.43 13.80
CA PRO A 74 1.00 8.42 14.66
C PRO A 74 1.81 9.46 13.89
N GLU A 75 2.10 9.24 12.61
CA GLU A 75 2.87 10.16 11.77
C GLU A 75 2.00 11.00 10.83
N ILE A 76 0.70 10.91 10.95
CA ILE A 76 -0.24 11.74 10.20
C ILE A 76 -0.54 13.03 10.94
#